data_3342c1c8b9eac200bb64d120f3dcff0e
#
_entry.id   3342c1c8b9eac200bb64d120f3dcff0e
#
_cell.length_a   1.000
_cell.length_b   1.000
_cell.length_c   1.000
_cell.angle_alpha   90.00
_cell.angle_beta   90.00
_cell.angle_gamma   90.00
#
_symmetry.space_group_name_H-M   'P 1'
#
loop_
_entity.id
_entity.type
_entity.pdbx_description
1 polymer ?
#
loop_
_entity_poly.entity_id
_entity_poly.type
_entity_poly.pdbx_seq_one_letter_code
_entity_poly.pdbx_strand_id
1 'polypeptide(L)'
;LIKDYLLDNPFEAIIVVKPEKNLTAKEDARVAEKLAAYKERLTAEEKQALIRQTEELKEYQDIPSSPEELALIPMLERKDIKKEAEKLKWEEHKIHGIQVLHHDIFTSGIGYLRVLFHTNRIPDEDLPYAALLRHVLSLVDTEHYSYSDLTSEINLNTGGLSLGITSYVNLKKLPDFTGAFSAEVRVLYEKLDFGFEILSEILTRSKFSDEKRLGEILKTTRSRMKMKLENGSHSAAVARATSYFSPTSAYNDCTGGIRYYQFLDDVIREFEKDPKPLIAKLEEVSKKLFTKENMLISYTCDKVGFPALSESMKHLTDALP
;
A
#
# COMPACT_ATOMS: atom_id res chain seq x y z
N LEU A 1 -28.34 3.43 -19.15
CA LEU A 1 -27.82 4.10 -17.94
C LEU A 1 -26.46 4.76 -18.22
N ILE A 2 -25.36 4.01 -18.55
CA ILE A 2 -24.02 4.60 -18.79
C ILE A 2 -24.07 5.65 -19.90
N LYS A 3 -24.68 5.31 -21.04
CA LYS A 3 -24.81 6.23 -22.15
C LYS A 3 -25.61 7.48 -21.77
N ASP A 4 -26.80 7.30 -21.22
CA ASP A 4 -27.76 8.37 -20.98
C ASP A 4 -27.38 9.28 -19.79
N TYR A 5 -26.71 8.70 -18.77
CA TYR A 5 -26.41 9.44 -17.52
C TYR A 5 -24.93 9.84 -17.37
N LEU A 6 -24.02 9.23 -18.13
CA LEU A 6 -22.60 9.57 -18.07
C LEU A 6 -22.07 10.12 -19.38
N LEU A 7 -22.25 9.40 -20.52
CA LEU A 7 -21.62 9.78 -21.79
C LEU A 7 -22.36 10.91 -22.51
N ASP A 8 -23.70 10.85 -22.55
CA ASP A 8 -24.55 11.82 -23.26
C ASP A 8 -25.19 12.85 -22.28
N ASN A 9 -24.64 12.98 -21.08
CA ASN A 9 -25.14 13.92 -20.08
C ASN A 9 -24.73 15.37 -20.43
N PRO A 10 -25.68 16.28 -20.69
CA PRO A 10 -25.36 17.67 -21.00
C PRO A 10 -24.87 18.49 -19.80
N PHE A 11 -25.01 17.96 -18.58
CA PHE A 11 -24.58 18.61 -17.34
C PHE A 11 -23.20 18.09 -16.93
N GLU A 12 -22.23 18.23 -17.80
CA GLU A 12 -20.82 17.87 -17.53
C GLU A 12 -19.96 19.12 -17.34
N ALA A 13 -18.91 18.99 -16.54
CA ALA A 13 -17.88 20.01 -16.38
C ALA A 13 -16.50 19.39 -16.52
N ILE A 14 -15.69 19.95 -17.41
CA ILE A 14 -14.29 19.53 -17.60
C ILE A 14 -13.40 20.53 -16.87
N ILE A 15 -12.67 20.02 -15.87
CA ILE A 15 -11.71 20.80 -15.10
C ILE A 15 -10.29 20.34 -15.47
N VAL A 16 -9.51 21.26 -16.05
CA VAL A 16 -8.10 21.02 -16.38
C VAL A 16 -7.21 21.61 -15.30
N VAL A 17 -6.55 20.77 -14.51
CA VAL A 17 -5.60 21.20 -13.48
C VAL A 17 -4.20 21.17 -14.07
N LYS A 18 -3.53 22.34 -14.06
CA LYS A 18 -2.14 22.47 -14.51
C LYS A 18 -1.22 22.69 -13.30
N PRO A 19 -0.09 21.96 -13.21
CA PRO A 19 0.86 22.20 -12.13
C PRO A 19 1.55 23.56 -12.31
N GLU A 20 1.67 24.30 -11.22
CA GLU A 20 2.41 25.58 -11.17
C GLU A 20 3.45 25.52 -10.05
N LYS A 21 4.71 25.88 -10.40
CA LYS A 21 5.79 25.96 -9.41
C LYS A 21 5.52 27.09 -8.42
N ASN A 22 5.75 26.84 -7.15
CA ASN A 22 5.62 27.82 -6.06
C ASN A 22 4.21 28.41 -5.91
N LEU A 23 3.15 27.72 -6.38
CA LEU A 23 1.76 28.19 -6.25
C LEU A 23 1.40 28.46 -4.78
N THR A 24 1.72 27.54 -3.88
CA THR A 24 1.47 27.71 -2.43
C THR A 24 2.12 28.96 -1.89
N ALA A 25 3.39 29.22 -2.20
CA ALA A 25 4.10 30.41 -1.74
C ALA A 25 3.48 31.70 -2.31
N LYS A 26 2.97 31.70 -3.54
CA LYS A 26 2.24 32.84 -4.13
C LYS A 26 0.90 33.09 -3.42
N GLU A 27 0.16 32.03 -3.13
CA GLU A 27 -1.10 32.14 -2.40
C GLU A 27 -0.88 32.61 -0.96
N ASP A 28 0.15 32.09 -0.27
CA ASP A 28 0.52 32.53 1.07
C ASP A 28 0.90 34.02 1.09
N ALA A 29 1.67 34.47 0.10
CA ALA A 29 2.03 35.91 -0.04
C ALA A 29 0.78 36.75 -0.27
N ARG A 30 -0.15 36.31 -1.15
CA ARG A 30 -1.42 37.02 -1.41
C ARG A 30 -2.30 37.12 -0.15
N VAL A 31 -2.36 36.03 0.62
CA VAL A 31 -3.12 36.00 1.89
C VAL A 31 -2.46 36.93 2.91
N ALA A 32 -1.13 36.89 3.03
CA ALA A 32 -0.40 37.79 3.92
C ALA A 32 -0.62 39.26 3.60
N GLU A 33 -0.57 39.64 2.32
CA GLU A 33 -0.85 41.02 1.85
C GLU A 33 -2.28 41.42 2.18
N LYS A 34 -3.28 40.55 1.92
CA LYS A 34 -4.68 40.81 2.25
C LYS A 34 -4.88 41.00 3.75
N LEU A 35 -4.25 40.16 4.58
CA LEU A 35 -4.33 40.30 6.04
C LEU A 35 -3.64 41.54 6.55
N ALA A 36 -2.51 41.93 5.98
CA ALA A 36 -1.82 43.17 6.31
C ALA A 36 -2.69 44.40 6.01
N ALA A 37 -3.26 44.44 4.81
CA ALA A 37 -4.17 45.53 4.42
C ALA A 37 -5.43 45.58 5.29
N TYR A 38 -5.97 44.43 5.71
CA TYR A 38 -7.10 44.34 6.65
C TYR A 38 -6.67 44.90 8.02
N LYS A 39 -5.52 44.48 8.55
CA LYS A 39 -4.99 44.95 9.84
C LYS A 39 -4.79 46.45 9.89
N GLU A 40 -4.34 47.07 8.79
CA GLU A 40 -4.16 48.52 8.69
C GLU A 40 -5.47 49.31 8.79
N ARG A 41 -6.57 48.74 8.32
CA ARG A 41 -7.91 49.39 8.35
C ARG A 41 -8.57 49.33 9.72
N LEU A 42 -8.15 48.42 10.58
CA LEU A 42 -8.75 48.23 11.91
C LEU A 42 -8.33 49.34 12.85
N THR A 43 -9.31 49.90 13.60
CA THR A 43 -9.06 50.77 14.72
C THR A 43 -8.39 50.03 15.88
N ALA A 44 -7.92 50.79 16.89
CA ALA A 44 -7.36 50.18 18.09
C ALA A 44 -8.39 49.33 18.87
N GLU A 45 -9.62 49.81 18.91
CA GLU A 45 -10.74 49.11 19.56
C GLU A 45 -11.09 47.81 18.86
N GLU A 46 -11.14 47.81 17.54
CA GLU A 46 -11.42 46.61 16.72
C GLU A 46 -10.31 45.58 16.86
N LYS A 47 -9.03 46.00 16.92
CA LYS A 47 -7.90 45.09 17.17
C LYS A 47 -8.00 44.44 18.55
N GLN A 48 -8.34 45.22 19.59
CA GLN A 48 -8.56 44.68 20.94
C GLN A 48 -9.74 43.74 20.99
N ALA A 49 -10.82 44.03 20.28
CA ALA A 49 -11.98 43.14 20.19
C ALA A 49 -11.61 41.79 19.53
N LEU A 50 -10.84 41.79 18.43
CA LEU A 50 -10.36 40.56 17.79
C LEU A 50 -9.43 39.73 18.68
N ILE A 51 -8.53 40.39 19.42
CA ILE A 51 -7.65 39.71 20.39
C ILE A 51 -8.52 39.01 21.45
N ARG A 52 -9.45 39.73 22.05
CA ARG A 52 -10.36 39.18 23.07
C ARG A 52 -11.18 38.00 22.54
N GLN A 53 -11.80 38.14 21.37
CA GLN A 53 -12.55 37.04 20.74
C GLN A 53 -11.67 35.80 20.50
N THR A 54 -10.40 36.01 20.11
CA THR A 54 -9.47 34.91 19.90
C THR A 54 -9.08 34.21 21.20
N GLU A 55 -8.91 34.98 22.27
CA GLU A 55 -8.63 34.47 23.61
C GLU A 55 -9.85 33.71 24.15
N GLU A 56 -11.05 34.27 24.06
CA GLU A 56 -12.31 33.64 24.45
C GLU A 56 -12.53 32.33 23.69
N LEU A 57 -12.23 32.31 22.36
CA LEU A 57 -12.33 31.09 21.55
C LEU A 57 -11.34 30.01 22.00
N LYS A 58 -10.11 30.39 22.32
CA LYS A 58 -9.12 29.46 22.86
C LYS A 58 -9.54 28.90 24.20
N GLU A 59 -9.98 29.76 25.13
CA GLU A 59 -10.50 29.31 26.41
C GLU A 59 -11.67 28.34 26.22
N TYR A 60 -12.63 28.66 25.34
CA TYR A 60 -13.76 27.77 25.04
C TYR A 60 -13.33 26.41 24.48
N GLN A 61 -12.30 26.38 23.61
CA GLN A 61 -11.77 25.14 23.05
C GLN A 61 -11.02 24.29 24.10
N ASP A 62 -10.44 24.93 25.08
CA ASP A 62 -9.66 24.27 26.14
C ASP A 62 -10.55 23.85 27.35
N ILE A 63 -11.81 24.28 27.42
CA ILE A 63 -12.75 23.87 28.47
C ILE A 63 -13.05 22.38 28.33
N PRO A 64 -12.68 21.54 29.32
CA PRO A 64 -13.04 20.13 29.29
C PRO A 64 -14.56 19.97 29.43
N SER A 65 -15.10 19.00 28.69
CA SER A 65 -16.51 18.62 28.83
C SER A 65 -16.84 18.26 30.28
N SER A 66 -18.02 18.66 30.74
CA SER A 66 -18.48 18.32 32.07
C SER A 66 -18.69 16.80 32.25
N PRO A 67 -18.65 16.28 33.50
CA PRO A 67 -18.96 14.87 33.75
C PRO A 67 -20.35 14.46 33.22
N GLU A 68 -21.33 15.37 33.26
CA GLU A 68 -22.69 15.16 32.76
C GLU A 68 -22.71 15.02 31.23
N GLU A 69 -21.97 15.86 30.52
CA GLU A 69 -21.82 15.78 29.07
C GLU A 69 -21.09 14.50 28.64
N LEU A 70 -20.00 14.15 29.35
CA LEU A 70 -19.26 12.91 29.11
C LEU A 70 -20.13 11.67 29.38
N ALA A 71 -21.04 11.72 30.34
CA ALA A 71 -21.97 10.62 30.63
C ALA A 71 -22.99 10.35 29.51
N LEU A 72 -23.21 11.31 28.58
CA LEU A 72 -24.06 11.11 27.41
C LEU A 72 -23.38 10.25 26.32
N ILE A 73 -22.07 10.13 26.36
CA ILE A 73 -21.32 9.29 25.42
C ILE A 73 -21.50 7.82 25.80
N PRO A 74 -22.04 6.97 24.92
CA PRO A 74 -22.14 5.53 25.20
C PRO A 74 -20.74 4.93 25.43
N MET A 75 -20.45 4.53 26.64
CA MET A 75 -19.17 3.93 27.02
C MET A 75 -19.30 2.41 27.05
N LEU A 76 -18.23 1.73 26.58
CA LEU A 76 -18.13 0.29 26.75
C LEU A 76 -17.98 -0.05 28.23
N GLU A 77 -18.82 -0.97 28.69
CA GLU A 77 -18.71 -1.54 30.04
C GLU A 77 -17.92 -2.84 30.02
N ARG A 78 -17.45 -3.26 31.19
CA ARG A 78 -16.72 -4.51 31.33
C ARG A 78 -17.48 -5.74 30.83
N LYS A 79 -18.83 -5.71 30.89
CA LYS A 79 -19.71 -6.76 30.39
C LYS A 79 -19.71 -6.88 28.87
N ASP A 80 -19.39 -5.77 28.13
CA ASP A 80 -19.38 -5.73 26.68
C ASP A 80 -18.09 -6.33 26.10
N ILE A 81 -17.07 -6.55 26.95
CA ILE A 81 -15.82 -7.18 26.55
C ILE A 81 -16.04 -8.70 26.53
N LYS A 82 -15.90 -9.29 25.35
CA LYS A 82 -15.92 -10.74 25.20
C LYS A 82 -14.80 -11.36 26.04
N LYS A 83 -15.14 -12.37 26.85
CA LYS A 83 -14.15 -13.08 27.72
C LYS A 83 -13.15 -13.88 26.91
N GLU A 84 -13.55 -14.35 25.75
CA GLU A 84 -12.71 -15.15 24.86
C GLU A 84 -12.47 -14.41 23.55
N ALA A 85 -11.23 -14.47 23.05
CA ALA A 85 -10.90 -13.97 21.73
C ALA A 85 -11.59 -14.82 20.66
N GLU A 86 -12.04 -14.18 19.58
CA GLU A 86 -12.56 -14.91 18.42
C GLU A 86 -11.45 -15.78 17.83
N LYS A 87 -11.74 -17.09 17.70
CA LYS A 87 -10.83 -18.02 17.05
C LYS A 87 -11.00 -17.85 15.53
N LEU A 88 -9.94 -17.46 14.88
CA LEU A 88 -9.89 -17.46 13.42
C LEU A 88 -9.98 -18.92 12.95
N LYS A 89 -10.98 -19.20 12.11
CA LYS A 89 -11.12 -20.51 11.48
C LYS A 89 -10.23 -20.55 10.25
N TRP A 90 -9.38 -21.54 10.18
CA TRP A 90 -8.54 -21.81 9.03
C TRP A 90 -8.22 -23.30 8.98
N GLU A 91 -8.05 -23.81 7.77
CA GLU A 91 -7.70 -25.19 7.49
C GLU A 91 -6.42 -25.21 6.65
N GLU A 92 -5.50 -26.11 6.98
CA GLU A 92 -4.28 -26.32 6.20
C GLU A 92 -4.50 -27.43 5.17
N HIS A 93 -4.19 -27.12 3.93
CA HIS A 93 -4.19 -28.06 2.83
C HIS A 93 -2.82 -28.07 2.15
N LYS A 94 -2.52 -29.18 1.47
CA LYS A 94 -1.36 -29.28 0.59
C LYS A 94 -1.83 -29.61 -0.81
N ILE A 95 -1.79 -28.64 -1.73
CA ILE A 95 -2.27 -28.77 -3.11
C ILE A 95 -1.07 -28.59 -4.04
N HIS A 96 -0.81 -29.54 -4.93
CA HIS A 96 0.35 -29.57 -5.83
C HIS A 96 1.70 -29.35 -5.10
N GLY A 97 1.81 -29.81 -3.86
CA GLY A 97 3.00 -29.62 -3.04
C GLY A 97 3.07 -28.28 -2.30
N ILE A 98 2.19 -27.33 -2.59
CA ILE A 98 2.13 -25.99 -2.01
C ILE A 98 1.26 -26.00 -0.76
N GLN A 99 1.69 -25.30 0.29
CA GLN A 99 0.86 -25.06 1.48
C GLN A 99 -0.23 -24.05 1.17
N VAL A 100 -1.47 -24.41 1.49
CA VAL A 100 -2.65 -23.57 1.31
C VAL A 100 -3.36 -23.41 2.64
N LEU A 101 -3.60 -22.19 3.05
CA LEU A 101 -4.43 -21.82 4.20
C LEU A 101 -5.81 -21.43 3.68
N HIS A 102 -6.82 -22.24 3.95
CA HIS A 102 -8.20 -21.95 3.60
C HIS A 102 -8.94 -21.35 4.80
N HIS A 103 -9.57 -20.22 4.59
CA HIS A 103 -10.43 -19.55 5.56
C HIS A 103 -11.88 -19.68 5.08
N ASP A 104 -12.62 -20.65 5.64
CA ASP A 104 -14.04 -20.88 5.31
C ASP A 104 -14.91 -19.78 5.92
N ILE A 105 -15.09 -18.71 5.16
CA ILE A 105 -15.87 -17.53 5.54
C ILE A 105 -16.80 -17.20 4.38
N PHE A 106 -18.05 -16.85 4.69
CA PHE A 106 -18.99 -16.39 3.70
C PHE A 106 -18.56 -15.04 3.11
N THR A 107 -18.32 -15.02 1.80
CA THR A 107 -17.77 -13.85 1.07
C THR A 107 -18.64 -13.42 -0.12
N SER A 108 -19.90 -13.89 -0.18
CA SER A 108 -20.84 -13.54 -1.26
C SER A 108 -20.29 -13.78 -2.67
N GLY A 109 -19.58 -14.88 -2.90
CA GLY A 109 -19.04 -15.23 -4.22
C GLY A 109 -17.71 -14.57 -4.58
N ILE A 110 -17.07 -13.85 -3.64
CA ILE A 110 -15.77 -13.22 -3.85
C ILE A 110 -14.67 -14.07 -3.20
N GLY A 111 -13.66 -14.42 -3.98
CA GLY A 111 -12.44 -15.06 -3.50
C GLY A 111 -11.37 -14.01 -3.16
N TYR A 112 -10.85 -14.03 -1.95
CA TYR A 112 -9.71 -13.21 -1.52
C TYR A 112 -8.46 -14.09 -1.56
N LEU A 113 -7.71 -13.98 -2.63
CA LEU A 113 -6.49 -14.73 -2.84
C LEU A 113 -5.28 -13.90 -2.43
N ARG A 114 -4.42 -14.49 -1.60
CA ARG A 114 -3.11 -13.94 -1.23
C ARG A 114 -2.04 -14.99 -1.47
N VAL A 115 -1.10 -14.67 -2.32
CA VAL A 115 0.10 -15.48 -2.56
C VAL A 115 1.26 -14.82 -1.82
N LEU A 116 1.94 -15.58 -0.96
CA LEU A 116 3.03 -15.12 -0.13
C LEU A 116 4.33 -15.81 -0.54
N PHE A 117 5.41 -15.03 -0.67
CA PHE A 117 6.76 -15.52 -0.90
C PHE A 117 7.66 -15.06 0.25
N HIS A 118 8.29 -15.98 0.96
CA HIS A 118 9.15 -15.65 2.10
C HIS A 118 10.39 -14.90 1.68
N THR A 119 10.65 -13.74 2.28
CA THR A 119 11.83 -12.93 1.97
C THR A 119 13.12 -13.40 2.65
N ASN A 120 13.05 -14.34 3.59
CA ASN A 120 14.21 -14.97 4.19
C ASN A 120 14.98 -15.93 3.25
N ARG A 121 14.46 -16.13 2.02
CA ARG A 121 15.12 -16.90 0.96
C ARG A 121 16.08 -16.06 0.10
N ILE A 122 16.05 -14.75 0.26
CA ILE A 122 16.96 -13.83 -0.43
C ILE A 122 17.93 -13.21 0.59
N PRO A 123 19.16 -12.82 0.16
CA PRO A 123 20.11 -12.09 1.02
C PRO A 123 19.54 -10.79 1.55
N ASP A 124 19.98 -10.37 2.75
CA ASP A 124 19.51 -9.12 3.37
C ASP A 124 19.78 -7.88 2.51
N GLU A 125 20.88 -7.87 1.75
CA GLU A 125 21.21 -6.82 0.78
C GLU A 125 20.25 -6.73 -0.39
N ASP A 126 19.55 -7.82 -0.72
CA ASP A 126 18.53 -7.87 -1.79
C ASP A 126 17.15 -7.44 -1.32
N LEU A 127 16.93 -7.34 -0.01
CA LEU A 127 15.64 -7.03 0.58
C LEU A 127 15.05 -5.67 0.13
N PRO A 128 15.83 -4.57 0.02
CA PRO A 128 15.30 -3.32 -0.51
C PRO A 128 14.88 -3.41 -1.99
N TYR A 129 15.54 -4.26 -2.79
CA TYR A 129 15.16 -4.52 -4.18
C TYR A 129 13.86 -5.33 -4.26
N ALA A 130 13.66 -6.32 -3.37
CA ALA A 130 12.38 -7.01 -3.24
C ALA A 130 11.25 -6.02 -2.85
N ALA A 131 11.55 -5.07 -1.96
CA ALA A 131 10.60 -4.00 -1.64
C ALA A 131 10.35 -3.06 -2.82
N LEU A 132 11.32 -2.85 -3.71
CA LEU A 132 11.16 -2.05 -4.93
C LEU A 132 10.27 -2.77 -5.95
N LEU A 133 10.38 -4.09 -6.08
CA LEU A 133 9.53 -4.89 -6.98
C LEU A 133 8.03 -4.63 -6.77
N ARG A 134 7.55 -4.44 -5.53
CA ARG A 134 6.14 -4.13 -5.27
C ARG A 134 5.65 -2.83 -5.92
N HIS A 135 6.56 -1.91 -6.23
CA HIS A 135 6.24 -0.64 -6.87
C HIS A 135 6.45 -0.66 -8.39
N VAL A 136 7.22 -1.62 -8.88
CA VAL A 136 7.57 -1.74 -10.30
C VAL A 136 6.65 -2.72 -11.00
N LEU A 137 6.47 -3.91 -10.42
CA LEU A 137 5.56 -4.93 -10.94
C LEU A 137 4.13 -4.35 -11.05
N SER A 138 3.38 -4.74 -12.05
CA SER A 138 2.08 -4.17 -12.44
C SER A 138 2.10 -2.75 -13.03
N LEU A 139 3.23 -2.06 -13.06
CA LEU A 139 3.38 -0.73 -13.67
C LEU A 139 4.34 -0.72 -14.87
N VAL A 140 4.92 -1.85 -15.21
CA VAL A 140 5.74 -2.08 -16.40
C VAL A 140 5.01 -3.01 -17.37
N ASP A 141 5.44 -3.02 -18.63
CA ASP A 141 4.93 -3.98 -19.61
C ASP A 141 5.27 -5.41 -19.21
N THR A 142 4.44 -6.33 -19.62
CA THR A 142 4.69 -7.76 -19.49
C THR A 142 4.90 -8.40 -20.87
N GLU A 143 4.98 -9.72 -20.95
CA GLU A 143 5.11 -10.41 -22.21
C GLU A 143 3.88 -10.19 -23.10
N HIS A 144 2.67 -10.23 -22.53
CA HIS A 144 1.42 -10.21 -23.28
C HIS A 144 0.64 -8.90 -23.19
N TYR A 145 0.98 -8.01 -22.24
CA TYR A 145 0.25 -6.76 -22.03
C TYR A 145 1.18 -5.56 -21.96
N SER A 146 0.76 -4.44 -22.53
CA SER A 146 1.29 -3.15 -22.13
C SER A 146 0.85 -2.84 -20.69
N TYR A 147 1.57 -1.99 -19.97
CA TYR A 147 1.19 -1.61 -18.59
C TYR A 147 -0.22 -0.98 -18.52
N SER A 148 -0.65 -0.32 -19.60
CA SER A 148 -1.99 0.28 -19.70
C SER A 148 -3.06 -0.79 -19.87
N ASP A 149 -2.85 -1.75 -20.78
CA ASP A 149 -3.78 -2.86 -21.00
C ASP A 149 -3.83 -3.77 -19.77
N LEU A 150 -2.67 -4.05 -19.15
CA LEU A 150 -2.59 -4.80 -17.89
C LEU A 150 -3.45 -4.16 -16.80
N THR A 151 -3.35 -2.84 -16.63
CA THR A 151 -4.18 -2.11 -15.67
C THR A 151 -5.67 -2.21 -16.01
N SER A 152 -6.02 -2.11 -17.29
CA SER A 152 -7.40 -2.22 -17.75
C SER A 152 -7.98 -3.61 -17.49
N GLU A 153 -7.22 -4.67 -17.82
CA GLU A 153 -7.63 -6.06 -17.58
C GLU A 153 -7.80 -6.36 -16.09
N ILE A 154 -6.89 -5.89 -15.23
CA ILE A 154 -7.03 -6.02 -13.78
C ILE A 154 -8.34 -5.36 -13.31
N ASN A 155 -8.62 -4.14 -13.76
CA ASN A 155 -9.82 -3.41 -13.34
C ASN A 155 -11.13 -4.03 -13.84
N LEU A 156 -11.12 -4.62 -15.04
CA LEU A 156 -12.31 -5.25 -15.63
C LEU A 156 -12.65 -6.60 -15.00
N ASN A 157 -11.63 -7.35 -14.58
CA ASN A 157 -11.82 -8.75 -14.18
C ASN A 157 -11.62 -9.00 -12.69
N THR A 158 -11.16 -8.01 -11.92
CA THR A 158 -10.89 -8.17 -10.49
C THR A 158 -11.50 -7.06 -9.66
N GLY A 159 -11.68 -7.31 -8.37
CA GLY A 159 -11.98 -6.27 -7.38
C GLY A 159 -10.74 -5.50 -6.89
N GLY A 160 -9.59 -5.71 -7.55
CA GLY A 160 -8.31 -5.07 -7.30
C GLY A 160 -7.19 -6.07 -7.06
N LEU A 161 -5.99 -5.66 -7.49
CA LEU A 161 -4.73 -6.37 -7.28
C LEU A 161 -3.78 -5.47 -6.50
N SER A 162 -3.08 -6.01 -5.53
CA SER A 162 -2.07 -5.28 -4.77
C SER A 162 -0.84 -6.14 -4.51
N LEU A 163 0.33 -5.49 -4.54
CA LEU A 163 1.61 -6.08 -4.20
C LEU A 163 2.14 -5.41 -2.94
N GLY A 164 2.62 -6.22 -2.00
CA GLY A 164 3.08 -5.76 -0.71
C GLY A 164 4.34 -6.47 -0.23
N ILE A 165 4.94 -5.91 0.82
CA ILE A 165 5.97 -6.58 1.61
C ILE A 165 5.65 -6.32 3.07
N THR A 166 5.68 -7.36 3.88
CA THR A 166 5.23 -7.30 5.27
C THR A 166 6.04 -8.25 6.15
N SER A 167 5.92 -8.07 7.44
CA SER A 167 6.50 -8.95 8.46
C SER A 167 5.42 -9.51 9.39
N TYR A 168 5.47 -10.79 9.67
CA TYR A 168 4.60 -11.49 10.59
C TYR A 168 5.41 -11.87 11.84
N VAL A 169 5.08 -11.25 12.97
CA VAL A 169 5.77 -11.48 14.25
C VAL A 169 5.28 -12.78 14.88
N ASN A 170 6.20 -13.59 15.39
CA ASN A 170 5.85 -14.75 16.18
C ASN A 170 5.57 -14.33 17.63
N LEU A 171 4.29 -14.20 17.98
CA LEU A 171 3.87 -13.76 19.32
C LEU A 171 4.26 -14.74 20.45
N LYS A 172 4.54 -16.02 20.12
CA LYS A 172 4.96 -17.04 21.09
C LYS A 172 6.48 -17.09 21.28
N LYS A 173 7.23 -16.56 20.33
CA LYS A 173 8.69 -16.64 20.32
C LYS A 173 9.29 -15.33 19.79
N LEU A 174 9.26 -14.30 20.60
CA LEU A 174 9.96 -13.05 20.28
C LEU A 174 11.47 -13.25 20.42
N PRO A 175 12.31 -12.67 19.51
CA PRO A 175 12.01 -11.71 18.47
C PRO A 175 11.78 -12.33 17.07
N ASP A 176 11.43 -13.61 16.96
CA ASP A 176 11.27 -14.28 15.67
C ASP A 176 10.13 -13.65 14.83
N PHE A 177 10.37 -13.52 13.55
CA PHE A 177 9.38 -13.04 12.60
C PHE A 177 9.59 -13.69 11.22
N THR A 178 8.59 -13.63 10.38
CA THR A 178 8.65 -14.03 8.98
C THR A 178 8.38 -12.83 8.08
N GLY A 179 9.35 -12.47 7.25
CA GLY A 179 9.15 -11.49 6.19
C GLY A 179 8.55 -12.15 4.95
N ALA A 180 7.63 -11.48 4.29
CA ALA A 180 7.02 -11.99 3.07
C ALA A 180 6.69 -10.88 2.07
N PHE A 181 6.90 -11.18 0.78
CA PHE A 181 6.30 -10.46 -0.33
C PHE A 181 4.91 -11.03 -0.56
N SER A 182 3.89 -10.19 -0.65
CA SER A 182 2.52 -10.59 -0.91
C SER A 182 2.01 -10.10 -2.25
N ALA A 183 1.35 -10.98 -2.99
CA ALA A 183 0.56 -10.64 -4.16
C ALA A 183 -0.89 -11.01 -3.86
N GLU A 184 -1.76 -10.03 -3.85
CA GLU A 184 -3.15 -10.16 -3.43
C GLU A 184 -4.08 -9.78 -4.55
N VAL A 185 -5.11 -10.60 -4.79
CA VAL A 185 -6.15 -10.30 -5.75
C VAL A 185 -7.52 -10.69 -5.19
N ARG A 186 -8.52 -9.86 -5.47
CA ARG A 186 -9.92 -10.13 -5.16
C ARG A 186 -10.64 -10.42 -6.46
N VAL A 187 -11.29 -11.58 -6.55
CA VAL A 187 -11.97 -12.02 -7.78
C VAL A 187 -13.31 -12.66 -7.44
N LEU A 188 -14.25 -12.60 -8.38
CA LEU A 188 -15.41 -13.50 -8.31
C LEU A 188 -14.93 -14.94 -8.47
N TYR A 189 -15.61 -15.92 -7.87
CA TYR A 189 -15.21 -17.33 -7.97
C TYR A 189 -15.05 -17.81 -9.41
N GLU A 190 -15.91 -17.34 -10.33
CA GLU A 190 -15.85 -17.65 -11.76
C GLU A 190 -14.65 -16.99 -12.48
N LYS A 191 -13.97 -16.04 -11.84
CA LYS A 191 -12.77 -15.33 -12.35
C LYS A 191 -11.48 -15.76 -11.65
N LEU A 192 -11.52 -16.85 -10.88
CA LEU A 192 -10.35 -17.31 -10.13
C LEU A 192 -9.19 -17.69 -11.05
N ASP A 193 -9.48 -18.33 -12.19
CA ASP A 193 -8.48 -18.65 -13.23
C ASP A 193 -7.75 -17.37 -13.69
N PHE A 194 -8.50 -16.35 -14.07
CA PHE A 194 -7.93 -15.05 -14.45
C PHE A 194 -7.08 -14.45 -13.32
N GLY A 195 -7.52 -14.58 -12.05
CA GLY A 195 -6.77 -14.12 -10.90
C GLY A 195 -5.36 -14.72 -10.82
N PHE A 196 -5.22 -16.03 -11.07
CA PHE A 196 -3.92 -16.71 -11.12
C PHE A 196 -3.13 -16.42 -12.39
N GLU A 197 -3.79 -16.33 -13.54
CA GLU A 197 -3.16 -15.96 -14.81
C GLU A 197 -2.51 -14.59 -14.73
N ILE A 198 -3.22 -13.59 -14.22
CA ILE A 198 -2.70 -12.22 -14.12
C ILE A 198 -1.57 -12.10 -13.08
N LEU A 199 -1.66 -12.85 -11.97
CA LEU A 199 -0.54 -12.95 -11.01
C LEU A 199 0.68 -13.61 -11.65
N SER A 200 0.49 -14.69 -12.41
CA SER A 200 1.55 -15.36 -13.15
C SER A 200 2.22 -14.40 -14.13
N GLU A 201 1.44 -13.67 -14.90
CA GLU A 201 1.94 -12.69 -15.88
C GLU A 201 2.80 -11.61 -15.20
N ILE A 202 2.32 -11.03 -14.11
CA ILE A 202 3.02 -9.98 -13.36
C ILE A 202 4.31 -10.50 -12.71
N LEU A 203 4.26 -11.66 -12.06
CA LEU A 203 5.37 -12.15 -11.26
C LEU A 203 6.49 -12.79 -12.10
N THR A 204 6.14 -13.37 -13.26
CA THR A 204 7.11 -14.16 -14.05
C THR A 204 7.47 -13.55 -15.41
N ARG A 205 6.67 -12.59 -15.93
CA ARG A 205 6.79 -12.07 -17.30
C ARG A 205 6.90 -10.55 -17.39
N SER A 206 7.06 -9.86 -16.27
CA SER A 206 7.30 -8.41 -16.26
C SER A 206 8.63 -8.05 -16.93
N LYS A 207 8.61 -7.00 -17.76
CA LYS A 207 9.78 -6.50 -18.50
C LYS A 207 10.33 -5.25 -17.83
N PHE A 208 11.57 -5.29 -17.37
CA PHE A 208 12.23 -4.14 -16.75
C PHE A 208 13.05 -3.30 -17.72
N SER A 209 13.05 -3.63 -19.02
CA SER A 209 13.92 -3.03 -20.04
C SER A 209 13.51 -1.63 -20.51
N ASP A 210 12.29 -1.16 -20.21
CA ASP A 210 11.90 0.23 -20.48
C ASP A 210 12.50 1.17 -19.43
N GLU A 211 13.69 1.69 -19.74
CA GLU A 211 14.47 2.58 -18.87
C GLU A 211 13.70 3.86 -18.53
N LYS A 212 12.96 4.43 -19.51
CA LYS A 212 12.18 5.65 -19.27
C LYS A 212 11.07 5.40 -18.26
N ARG A 213 10.30 4.33 -18.49
CA ARG A 213 9.19 3.96 -17.62
C ARG A 213 9.67 3.61 -16.22
N LEU A 214 10.75 2.83 -16.12
CA LEU A 214 11.34 2.48 -14.83
C LEU A 214 11.81 3.74 -14.08
N GLY A 215 12.46 4.68 -14.77
CA GLY A 215 12.87 5.97 -14.18
C GLY A 215 11.70 6.80 -13.67
N GLU A 216 10.57 6.82 -14.38
CA GLU A 216 9.33 7.50 -13.94
C GLU A 216 8.77 6.86 -12.66
N ILE A 217 8.73 5.52 -12.59
CA ILE A 217 8.27 4.76 -11.42
C ILE A 217 9.17 5.05 -10.21
N LEU A 218 10.49 5.02 -10.37
CA LEU A 218 11.46 5.31 -9.31
C LEU A 218 11.25 6.72 -8.73
N LYS A 219 11.18 7.74 -9.58
CA LYS A 219 10.98 9.14 -9.16
C LYS A 219 9.64 9.34 -8.47
N THR A 220 8.58 8.71 -8.97
CA THR A 220 7.25 8.76 -8.35
C THR A 220 7.24 8.07 -6.98
N THR A 221 7.87 6.90 -6.88
CA THR A 221 7.99 6.15 -5.63
C THR A 221 8.76 6.94 -4.59
N ARG A 222 9.90 7.52 -4.96
CA ARG A 222 10.68 8.39 -4.07
C ARG A 222 9.88 9.59 -3.59
N SER A 223 9.16 10.27 -4.48
CA SER A 223 8.33 11.43 -4.14
C SER A 223 7.22 11.07 -3.14
N ARG A 224 6.52 9.94 -3.37
CA ARG A 224 5.50 9.43 -2.45
C ARG A 224 6.09 9.05 -1.09
N MET A 225 7.27 8.40 -1.08
CA MET A 225 7.97 8.08 0.16
C MET A 225 8.37 9.33 0.94
N LYS A 226 8.89 10.36 0.26
CA LYS A 226 9.22 11.64 0.89
C LYS A 226 8.00 12.24 1.57
N MET A 227 6.88 12.38 0.87
CA MET A 227 5.63 12.90 1.44
C MET A 227 5.15 12.06 2.64
N LYS A 228 5.23 10.73 2.54
CA LYS A 228 4.87 9.84 3.65
C LYS A 228 5.71 10.10 4.90
N LEU A 229 7.03 10.28 4.74
CA LEU A 229 7.95 10.54 5.85
C LEU A 229 7.75 11.94 6.43
N GLU A 230 7.50 12.95 5.60
CA GLU A 230 7.23 14.31 6.05
C GLU A 230 5.90 14.41 6.80
N ASN A 231 4.83 13.84 6.27
CA ASN A 231 3.50 13.84 6.90
C ASN A 231 3.43 12.99 8.18
N GLY A 232 4.24 11.92 8.26
CA GLY A 232 4.30 11.00 9.38
C GLY A 232 5.65 11.03 10.12
N SER A 233 6.30 12.18 10.24
CA SER A 233 7.67 12.32 10.73
C SER A 233 7.89 11.74 12.13
N HIS A 234 6.93 11.91 13.05
CA HIS A 234 6.99 11.29 14.38
C HIS A 234 7.04 9.76 14.29
N SER A 235 6.10 9.16 13.55
CA SER A 235 6.06 7.71 13.36
C SER A 235 7.30 7.17 12.64
N ALA A 236 7.84 7.91 11.68
CA ALA A 236 9.08 7.56 10.99
C ALA A 236 10.28 7.59 11.94
N ALA A 237 10.37 8.59 12.83
CA ALA A 237 11.42 8.68 13.84
C ALA A 237 11.34 7.51 14.85
N VAL A 238 10.14 7.19 15.35
CA VAL A 238 9.92 6.04 16.24
C VAL A 238 10.29 4.73 15.55
N ALA A 239 9.83 4.50 14.31
CA ALA A 239 10.15 3.30 13.55
C ALA A 239 11.67 3.18 13.34
N ARG A 240 12.37 4.27 13.03
CA ARG A 240 13.81 4.29 12.89
C ARG A 240 14.52 4.01 14.20
N ALA A 241 14.10 4.61 15.32
CA ALA A 241 14.69 4.36 16.63
C ALA A 241 14.53 2.89 17.06
N THR A 242 13.33 2.31 16.85
CA THR A 242 13.06 0.90 17.20
C THR A 242 13.83 -0.09 16.31
N SER A 243 14.24 0.31 15.11
CA SER A 243 15.01 -0.54 14.20
C SER A 243 16.41 -0.91 14.72
N TYR A 244 16.93 -0.20 15.74
CA TYR A 244 18.22 -0.52 16.33
C TYR A 244 18.20 -1.69 17.32
N PHE A 245 17.02 -2.07 17.81
CA PHE A 245 16.89 -3.14 18.83
C PHE A 245 15.76 -4.16 18.51
N SER A 246 15.02 -3.97 17.44
CA SER A 246 13.99 -4.92 16.99
C SER A 246 14.28 -5.41 15.58
N PRO A 247 14.52 -6.71 15.35
CA PRO A 247 14.74 -7.28 14.02
C PRO A 247 13.57 -7.00 13.06
N THR A 248 12.33 -7.10 13.55
CA THR A 248 11.13 -6.79 12.75
C THR A 248 11.09 -5.32 12.34
N SER A 249 11.45 -4.41 13.26
CA SER A 249 11.50 -2.97 12.95
C SER A 249 12.65 -2.65 11.98
N ALA A 250 13.78 -3.34 12.08
CA ALA A 250 14.89 -3.22 11.13
C ALA A 250 14.47 -3.67 9.73
N TYR A 251 13.76 -4.79 9.63
CA TYR A 251 13.15 -5.27 8.39
C TYR A 251 12.19 -4.24 7.78
N ASN A 252 11.28 -3.69 8.60
CA ASN A 252 10.29 -2.72 8.13
C ASN A 252 10.93 -1.39 7.73
N ASP A 253 11.99 -0.94 8.41
CA ASP A 253 12.75 0.24 8.03
C ASP A 253 13.50 0.04 6.69
N CYS A 254 14.03 -1.16 6.47
CA CYS A 254 14.71 -1.55 5.24
C CYS A 254 13.76 -1.71 4.04
N THR A 255 12.48 -2.00 4.27
CA THR A 255 11.49 -2.24 3.22
C THR A 255 10.50 -1.10 3.00
N GLY A 256 10.45 -0.10 3.87
CA GLY A 256 9.46 0.97 3.76
C GLY A 256 9.63 2.15 4.71
N GLY A 257 10.79 2.25 5.40
CA GLY A 257 11.14 3.34 6.31
C GLY A 257 12.21 4.27 5.76
N ILE A 258 12.96 4.91 6.66
CA ILE A 258 14.00 5.87 6.31
C ILE A 258 15.14 5.21 5.53
N ARG A 259 15.57 3.99 5.93
CA ARG A 259 16.61 3.24 5.18
C ARG A 259 16.16 2.94 3.75
N TYR A 260 14.89 2.57 3.57
CA TYR A 260 14.35 2.35 2.23
C TYR A 260 14.33 3.64 1.39
N TYR A 261 13.99 4.78 1.99
CA TYR A 261 14.07 6.07 1.29
C TYR A 261 15.49 6.42 0.85
N GLN A 262 16.50 6.20 1.74
CA GLN A 262 17.91 6.40 1.41
C GLN A 262 18.36 5.47 0.27
N PHE A 263 17.98 4.19 0.33
CA PHE A 263 18.21 3.25 -0.76
C PHE A 263 17.62 3.73 -2.09
N LEU A 264 16.37 4.27 -2.10
CA LEU A 264 15.77 4.82 -3.32
C LEU A 264 16.57 6.01 -3.88
N ASP A 265 17.08 6.89 -3.02
CA ASP A 265 17.92 8.00 -3.45
C ASP A 265 19.22 7.53 -4.10
N ASP A 266 19.86 6.51 -3.52
CA ASP A 266 21.10 5.92 -4.06
C ASP A 266 20.84 5.21 -5.39
N VAL A 267 19.81 4.37 -5.46
CA VAL A 267 19.41 3.66 -6.67
C VAL A 267 19.08 4.60 -7.81
N ILE A 268 18.35 5.69 -7.56
CA ILE A 268 18.02 6.68 -8.61
C ILE A 268 19.28 7.34 -9.14
N ARG A 269 20.21 7.73 -8.28
CA ARG A 269 21.48 8.35 -8.69
C ARG A 269 22.34 7.42 -9.56
N GLU A 270 22.39 6.13 -9.22
CA GLU A 270 23.13 5.14 -10.02
C GLU A 270 22.37 4.81 -11.32
N PHE A 271 21.06 4.69 -11.28
CA PHE A 271 20.22 4.45 -12.44
C PHE A 271 20.33 5.56 -13.49
N GLU A 272 20.42 6.83 -13.07
CA GLU A 272 20.60 7.96 -13.98
C GLU A 272 21.96 7.95 -14.70
N LYS A 273 22.96 7.26 -14.17
CA LYS A 273 24.28 7.05 -14.81
C LYS A 273 24.27 5.85 -15.75
N ASP A 274 23.78 4.72 -15.26
CA ASP A 274 23.64 3.46 -16.00
C ASP A 274 22.44 2.66 -15.45
N PRO A 275 21.37 2.47 -16.25
CA PRO A 275 20.18 1.72 -15.82
C PRO A 275 20.39 0.20 -15.74
N LYS A 276 21.36 -0.35 -16.48
CA LYS A 276 21.54 -1.80 -16.64
C LYS A 276 21.74 -2.58 -15.35
N PRO A 277 22.58 -2.10 -14.38
CA PRO A 277 22.79 -2.83 -13.13
C PRO A 277 21.50 -3.00 -12.34
N LEU A 278 20.63 -1.98 -12.27
CA LEU A 278 19.35 -2.07 -11.58
C LEU A 278 18.41 -3.06 -12.27
N ILE A 279 18.32 -3.00 -13.60
CA ILE A 279 17.47 -3.90 -14.40
C ILE A 279 17.89 -5.36 -14.13
N ALA A 280 19.17 -5.66 -14.26
CA ALA A 280 19.70 -7.01 -13.98
C ALA A 280 19.43 -7.45 -12.54
N LYS A 281 19.53 -6.52 -11.58
CA LYS A 281 19.29 -6.82 -10.16
C LYS A 281 17.82 -7.12 -9.86
N LEU A 282 16.88 -6.38 -10.47
CA LEU A 282 15.45 -6.64 -10.33
C LEU A 282 15.07 -7.99 -10.94
N GLU A 283 15.62 -8.36 -12.09
CA GLU A 283 15.44 -9.67 -12.70
C GLU A 283 15.99 -10.80 -11.82
N GLU A 284 17.20 -10.63 -11.26
CA GLU A 284 17.83 -11.60 -10.37
C GLU A 284 16.99 -11.83 -9.11
N VAL A 285 16.59 -10.75 -8.43
CA VAL A 285 15.81 -10.81 -7.19
C VAL A 285 14.43 -11.40 -7.45
N SER A 286 13.77 -11.04 -8.56
CA SER A 286 12.49 -11.60 -8.97
C SER A 286 12.57 -13.13 -9.12
N LYS A 287 13.58 -13.64 -9.83
CA LYS A 287 13.82 -15.10 -10.03
C LYS A 287 14.11 -15.83 -8.73
N LYS A 288 14.84 -15.22 -7.80
CA LYS A 288 15.14 -15.82 -6.49
C LYS A 288 13.93 -15.85 -5.56
N LEU A 289 13.10 -14.82 -5.62
CA LEU A 289 11.97 -14.65 -4.71
C LEU A 289 10.77 -15.48 -5.13
N PHE A 290 10.40 -15.42 -6.40
CA PHE A 290 9.18 -16.04 -6.93
C PHE A 290 9.46 -17.47 -7.42
N THR A 291 9.45 -18.42 -6.48
CA THR A 291 9.63 -19.86 -6.74
C THR A 291 8.53 -20.66 -6.07
N LYS A 292 8.21 -21.84 -6.60
CA LYS A 292 7.21 -22.77 -6.01
C LYS A 292 7.51 -23.13 -4.57
N GLU A 293 8.78 -23.41 -4.28
CA GLU A 293 9.24 -23.84 -2.96
C GLU A 293 9.15 -22.75 -1.90
N ASN A 294 9.08 -21.49 -2.36
CA ASN A 294 9.01 -20.32 -1.51
C ASN A 294 7.57 -19.81 -1.30
N MET A 295 6.60 -20.46 -1.94
CA MET A 295 5.23 -20.00 -2.01
C MET A 295 4.34 -20.60 -0.91
N LEU A 296 3.49 -19.74 -0.35
CA LEU A 296 2.34 -20.11 0.48
C LEU A 296 1.11 -19.36 -0.06
N ILE A 297 -0.02 -20.06 -0.14
CA ILE A 297 -1.29 -19.46 -0.57
C ILE A 297 -2.22 -19.36 0.65
N SER A 298 -2.83 -18.19 0.83
CA SER A 298 -3.95 -17.97 1.74
C SER A 298 -5.17 -17.60 0.91
N TYR A 299 -6.24 -18.38 1.03
CA TYR A 299 -7.46 -18.21 0.27
C TYR A 299 -8.66 -18.12 1.19
N THR A 300 -9.33 -16.98 1.19
CA THR A 300 -10.56 -16.78 1.94
C THR A 300 -11.74 -16.84 0.98
N CYS A 301 -12.57 -17.82 1.18
CA CYS A 301 -13.80 -18.08 0.45
C CYS A 301 -14.67 -19.04 1.25
N ASP A 302 -15.93 -19.19 0.87
CA ASP A 302 -16.78 -20.25 1.40
C ASP A 302 -16.51 -21.62 0.70
N LYS A 303 -17.23 -22.65 1.12
CA LYS A 303 -17.09 -24.01 0.58
C LYS A 303 -17.42 -24.13 -0.91
N VAL A 304 -18.13 -23.17 -1.49
CA VAL A 304 -18.48 -23.17 -2.91
C VAL A 304 -17.29 -22.73 -3.75
N GLY A 305 -16.53 -21.72 -3.27
CA GLY A 305 -15.37 -21.17 -4.00
C GLY A 305 -14.10 -22.00 -3.90
N PHE A 306 -13.95 -22.83 -2.86
CA PHE A 306 -12.71 -23.56 -2.59
C PHE A 306 -12.35 -24.65 -3.63
N PRO A 307 -13.28 -25.48 -4.15
CA PRO A 307 -12.93 -26.57 -5.06
C PRO A 307 -12.21 -26.13 -6.35
N ALA A 308 -12.50 -24.94 -6.86
CA ALA A 308 -11.86 -24.42 -8.08
C ALA A 308 -10.37 -24.12 -7.89
N LEU A 309 -9.92 -23.89 -6.65
CA LEU A 309 -8.56 -23.45 -6.35
C LEU A 309 -7.49 -24.38 -6.94
N SER A 310 -7.69 -25.70 -6.85
CA SER A 310 -6.69 -26.69 -7.28
C SER A 310 -6.34 -26.60 -8.76
N GLU A 311 -7.34 -26.35 -9.61
CA GLU A 311 -7.10 -26.19 -11.05
C GLU A 311 -6.57 -24.79 -11.36
N SER A 312 -7.21 -23.75 -10.80
CA SER A 312 -6.84 -22.36 -11.06
C SER A 312 -5.40 -22.03 -10.67
N MET A 313 -4.90 -22.58 -9.56
CA MET A 313 -3.53 -22.31 -9.11
C MET A 313 -2.45 -22.85 -10.07
N LYS A 314 -2.76 -23.77 -10.98
CA LYS A 314 -1.82 -24.29 -11.97
C LYS A 314 -1.30 -23.18 -12.88
N HIS A 315 -2.13 -22.18 -13.23
CA HIS A 315 -1.70 -21.04 -14.05
C HIS A 315 -0.48 -20.32 -13.47
N LEU A 316 -0.36 -20.27 -12.15
CA LEU A 316 0.81 -19.68 -11.49
C LEU A 316 1.88 -20.75 -11.21
N THR A 317 1.50 -21.90 -10.68
CA THR A 317 2.49 -22.91 -10.27
C THR A 317 3.28 -23.49 -11.44
N ASP A 318 2.69 -23.62 -12.62
CA ASP A 318 3.38 -24.12 -13.81
C ASP A 318 4.32 -23.09 -14.44
N ALA A 319 4.10 -21.81 -14.18
CA ALA A 319 4.96 -20.73 -14.65
C ALA A 319 6.14 -20.43 -13.71
N LEU A 320 6.03 -20.79 -12.42
CA LEU A 320 7.11 -20.58 -11.46
C LEU A 320 8.16 -21.68 -11.55
N PRO A 321 9.46 -21.34 -11.36
CA PRO A 321 10.53 -22.32 -11.29
C PRO A 321 10.45 -23.19 -10.03
#